data_69117aac212427c67db93347634d80ae
#
_entry.id   69117aac212427c67db93347634d80ae
#
_cell.length_a   1.000
_cell.length_b   1.000
_cell.length_c   1.000
_cell.angle_alpha   90.00
_cell.angle_beta   90.00
_cell.angle_gamma   90.00
#
_symmetry.space_group_name_H-M   'P 1'
#
loop_
_entity.id
_entity.type
_entity.pdbx_description
1 polymer ?
#
loop_
_entity_poly.entity_id
_entity_poly.type
_entity_poly.pdbx_seq_one_letter_code
_entity_poly.pdbx_strand_id
1 'polypeptide(L)'
;MWVEVDVAAVRHNTRLLVDLVAPAALCAVVKADGYGHGALAVARAALEGGASWLAVATVDEGIALRAGALRAPILVLSEPPPGALAAARDAGLTPTLYTKAGVAAARAVAQRPPPGLAGHPGERAWCSRANAGVSGPGTSEAAALAETGQGAEPAAATEPAAATEPEQVAAEPGQAVEPEQAGADGPAAQLEAPWTVHLKVDSGMHRAGADPEDLAALVAAVRSAPGLALGGIWTHLAVADGAGEEDRSFTRRQLRVFDAAIGSTSVAGRRGILRHAANSAGALAYPSAHYDMVRSGIALYGVSPSDALEEVTATLGLRPALSWHAEVSHVRRLPAGARPSYGRARPLPSAAAVATVPVGYADGLPRRYFEAGGTVLIGGRHRPLAGVVTMDQIVVDCGSDVPAAGDRVVLLGQQGSARLRATDWAHTLGTIAYEVLCGIGPRVPRVVVDRDVRSAQPVGAEQEGG
;
A
#
# COMPACT_ATOMS: atom_id res chain seq x y z
N MET A 1 -4.27 -7.46 20.08
CA MET A 1 -3.64 -7.74 18.77
C MET A 1 -3.42 -6.46 18.00
N TRP A 2 -2.38 -6.39 17.18
CA TRP A 2 -2.04 -5.25 16.32
C TRP A 2 -1.03 -5.68 15.24
N VAL A 3 -0.94 -4.90 14.18
CA VAL A 3 0.12 -5.01 13.16
C VAL A 3 1.10 -3.85 13.39
N GLU A 4 2.39 -4.14 13.42
CA GLU A 4 3.43 -3.14 13.33
C GLU A 4 3.88 -3.00 11.88
N VAL A 5 3.94 -1.76 11.38
CA VAL A 5 4.39 -1.44 10.02
C VAL A 5 5.66 -0.61 10.11
N ASP A 6 6.77 -1.20 9.74
CA ASP A 6 8.10 -0.57 9.78
C ASP A 6 8.36 0.25 8.50
N VAL A 7 8.19 1.56 8.62
CA VAL A 7 8.42 2.48 7.49
C VAL A 7 9.90 2.64 7.16
N ALA A 8 10.82 2.38 8.11
CA ALA A 8 12.26 2.34 7.80
C ALA A 8 12.59 1.16 6.89
N ALA A 9 11.93 0.00 7.08
CA ALA A 9 12.08 -1.15 6.18
C ALA A 9 11.56 -0.82 4.77
N VAL A 10 10.40 -0.15 4.65
CA VAL A 10 9.87 0.30 3.35
C VAL A 10 10.85 1.24 2.66
N ARG A 11 11.35 2.24 3.39
CA ARG A 11 12.33 3.22 2.87
C ARG A 11 13.63 2.54 2.42
N HIS A 12 14.14 1.60 3.20
CA HIS A 12 15.31 0.79 2.87
C HIS A 12 15.09 -0.05 1.61
N ASN A 13 14.00 -0.81 1.55
CA ASN A 13 13.66 -1.65 0.40
C ASN A 13 13.52 -0.82 -0.87
N THR A 14 12.89 0.36 -0.75
CA THR A 14 12.71 1.26 -1.89
C THR A 14 14.05 1.73 -2.44
N ARG A 15 15.02 2.11 -1.59
CA ARG A 15 16.37 2.51 -2.03
C ARG A 15 17.05 1.39 -2.79
N LEU A 16 17.04 0.17 -2.25
CA LEU A 16 17.62 -0.99 -2.92
C LEU A 16 16.97 -1.27 -4.28
N LEU A 17 15.64 -1.11 -4.38
CA LEU A 17 14.93 -1.30 -5.63
C LEU A 17 15.20 -0.18 -6.62
N VAL A 18 15.35 1.07 -6.18
CA VAL A 18 15.76 2.21 -7.03
C VAL A 18 17.14 1.95 -7.61
N ASP A 19 18.09 1.54 -6.79
CA ASP A 19 19.46 1.25 -7.22
C ASP A 19 19.47 0.07 -8.21
N LEU A 20 18.68 -0.97 -7.94
CA LEU A 20 18.58 -2.16 -8.80
C LEU A 20 18.06 -1.85 -10.20
N VAL A 21 17.07 -0.97 -10.29
CA VAL A 21 16.37 -0.70 -11.57
C VAL A 21 16.94 0.50 -12.33
N ALA A 22 17.91 1.21 -11.76
CA ALA A 22 18.51 2.39 -12.39
C ALA A 22 19.03 2.06 -13.82
N PRO A 23 18.81 2.95 -14.80
CA PRO A 23 18.30 4.31 -14.73
C PRO A 23 16.75 4.42 -14.80
N ALA A 24 16.00 3.31 -14.76
CA ALA A 24 14.54 3.34 -14.80
C ALA A 24 13.97 3.96 -13.53
N ALA A 25 12.84 4.66 -13.65
CA ALA A 25 12.11 5.19 -12.52
C ALA A 25 11.46 4.05 -11.70
N LEU A 26 11.31 4.23 -10.39
CA LEU A 26 10.56 3.31 -9.54
C LEU A 26 9.17 3.88 -9.24
N CYS A 27 8.16 3.09 -9.58
CA CYS A 27 6.76 3.32 -9.22
C CYS A 27 6.39 2.39 -8.05
N ALA A 28 6.10 2.96 -6.87
CA ALA A 28 5.68 2.21 -5.70
C ALA A 28 4.19 1.88 -5.79
N VAL A 29 3.86 0.58 -5.82
CA VAL A 29 2.47 0.11 -5.91
C VAL A 29 1.91 -0.04 -4.50
N VAL A 30 0.96 0.86 -4.14
CA VAL A 30 0.39 0.98 -2.79
C VAL A 30 -1.11 0.72 -2.73
N LYS A 31 -1.65 0.01 -3.73
CA LYS A 31 -3.05 -0.43 -3.78
C LYS A 31 -3.41 -1.39 -2.65
N ALA A 32 -4.71 -1.64 -2.44
CA ALA A 32 -5.23 -2.49 -1.38
C ALA A 32 -4.68 -2.08 0.01
N ASP A 33 -4.80 -0.77 0.30
CA ASP A 33 -4.27 -0.15 1.51
C ASP A 33 -2.79 -0.47 1.74
N GLY A 34 -1.95 -0.33 0.69
CA GLY A 34 -0.53 -0.67 0.78
C GLY A 34 -0.31 -2.16 1.04
N TYR A 35 -1.04 -3.06 0.37
CA TYR A 35 -1.01 -4.51 0.65
C TYR A 35 -1.29 -4.80 2.13
N GLY A 36 -2.25 -4.07 2.72
CA GLY A 36 -2.63 -4.22 4.12
C GLY A 36 -1.72 -3.51 5.13
N HIS A 37 -0.72 -2.76 4.68
CA HIS A 37 0.25 -2.05 5.55
C HIS A 37 -0.18 -0.62 5.91
N GLY A 38 -1.22 -0.06 5.28
CA GLY A 38 -1.56 1.36 5.39
C GLY A 38 -0.94 2.19 4.28
N ALA A 39 -1.72 2.46 3.21
CA ALA A 39 -1.23 3.05 1.96
C ALA A 39 -0.49 4.38 2.15
N LEU A 40 -1.00 5.26 3.02
CA LEU A 40 -0.42 6.60 3.19
C LEU A 40 0.98 6.57 3.81
N ALA A 41 1.17 5.76 4.87
CA ALA A 41 2.46 5.63 5.55
C ALA A 41 3.51 5.00 4.62
N VAL A 42 3.12 3.92 3.91
CA VAL A 42 3.98 3.25 2.94
C VAL A 42 4.32 4.17 1.77
N ALA A 43 3.35 4.90 1.21
CA ALA A 43 3.60 5.81 0.10
C ALA A 43 4.61 6.92 0.45
N ARG A 44 4.50 7.50 1.65
CA ARG A 44 5.48 8.49 2.15
C ARG A 44 6.87 7.89 2.26
N ALA A 45 6.99 6.74 2.92
CA ALA A 45 8.28 6.06 3.09
C ALA A 45 8.91 5.64 1.75
N ALA A 46 8.09 5.20 0.78
CA ALA A 46 8.56 4.87 -0.55
C ALA A 46 9.08 6.11 -1.31
N LEU A 47 8.38 7.24 -1.24
CA LEU A 47 8.85 8.49 -1.84
C LEU A 47 10.16 8.98 -1.19
N GLU A 48 10.26 8.91 0.13
CA GLU A 48 11.50 9.20 0.87
C GLU A 48 12.64 8.24 0.50
N GLY A 49 12.30 7.02 0.12
CA GLY A 49 13.25 6.00 -0.37
C GLY A 49 13.68 6.20 -1.83
N GLY A 50 13.10 7.17 -2.56
CA GLY A 50 13.47 7.50 -3.94
C GLY A 50 12.49 7.01 -5.02
N ALA A 51 11.33 6.45 -4.64
CA ALA A 51 10.26 6.21 -5.61
C ALA A 51 9.78 7.55 -6.17
N SER A 52 9.60 7.64 -7.49
CA SER A 52 9.18 8.86 -8.18
C SER A 52 7.71 8.83 -8.60
N TRP A 53 7.07 7.68 -8.56
CA TRP A 53 5.68 7.43 -8.89
C TRP A 53 5.02 6.57 -7.81
N LEU A 54 3.70 6.74 -7.69
CA LEU A 54 2.85 5.82 -6.94
C LEU A 54 1.87 5.13 -7.89
N ALA A 55 1.37 3.96 -7.53
CA ALA A 55 0.31 3.30 -8.27
C ALA A 55 -0.74 2.68 -7.34
N VAL A 56 -2.00 2.83 -7.75
CA VAL A 56 -3.18 2.34 -7.06
C VAL A 56 -4.07 1.53 -8.02
N ALA A 57 -5.03 0.78 -7.51
CA ALA A 57 -5.96 0.03 -8.34
C ALA A 57 -7.17 0.88 -8.76
N THR A 58 -7.66 1.75 -7.88
CA THR A 58 -8.89 2.52 -8.06
C THR A 58 -8.67 4.01 -7.94
N VAL A 59 -9.61 4.80 -8.44
CA VAL A 59 -9.63 6.26 -8.30
C VAL A 59 -9.75 6.65 -6.83
N ASP A 60 -10.58 5.96 -6.06
CA ASP A 60 -10.81 6.27 -4.65
C ASP A 60 -9.53 6.10 -3.80
N GLU A 61 -8.74 5.05 -4.05
CA GLU A 61 -7.42 4.90 -3.42
C GLU A 61 -6.48 6.08 -3.75
N GLY A 62 -6.50 6.54 -5.00
CA GLY A 62 -5.71 7.70 -5.43
C GLY A 62 -6.16 8.99 -4.75
N ILE A 63 -7.46 9.21 -4.64
CA ILE A 63 -8.05 10.36 -3.92
C ILE A 63 -7.66 10.34 -2.44
N ALA A 64 -7.71 9.17 -1.80
CA ALA A 64 -7.29 9.02 -0.41
C ALA A 64 -5.80 9.41 -0.20
N LEU A 65 -4.92 9.06 -1.13
CA LEU A 65 -3.51 9.47 -1.10
C LEU A 65 -3.37 11.00 -1.30
N ARG A 66 -4.17 11.62 -2.18
CA ARG A 66 -4.17 13.07 -2.35
C ARG A 66 -4.66 13.81 -1.11
N ALA A 67 -5.70 13.28 -0.44
CA ALA A 67 -6.16 13.82 0.85
C ALA A 67 -5.05 13.77 1.91
N GLY A 68 -4.14 12.80 1.83
CA GLY A 68 -2.92 12.73 2.63
C GLY A 68 -1.79 13.68 2.17
N ALA A 69 -2.08 14.67 1.32
CA ALA A 69 -1.16 15.69 0.81
C ALA A 69 0.02 15.16 -0.04
N LEU A 70 -0.08 13.96 -0.62
CA LEU A 70 0.93 13.43 -1.52
C LEU A 70 0.85 14.13 -2.89
N ARG A 71 1.99 14.58 -3.43
CA ARG A 71 2.10 15.33 -4.68
C ARG A 71 2.66 14.53 -5.86
N ALA A 72 3.35 13.42 -5.58
CA ALA A 72 3.94 12.56 -6.62
C ALA A 72 2.88 12.12 -7.65
N PRO A 73 3.24 11.84 -8.91
CA PRO A 73 2.33 11.25 -9.88
C PRO A 73 1.74 9.93 -9.36
N ILE A 74 0.43 9.73 -9.56
CA ILE A 74 -0.29 8.53 -9.14
C ILE A 74 -0.93 7.87 -10.35
N LEU A 75 -0.47 6.68 -10.71
CA LEU A 75 -1.02 5.87 -11.78
C LEU A 75 -2.19 5.02 -11.26
N VAL A 76 -3.34 5.11 -11.90
CA VAL A 76 -4.46 4.18 -11.69
C VAL A 76 -4.29 2.99 -12.63
N LEU A 77 -4.05 1.80 -12.08
CA LEU A 77 -3.64 0.59 -12.83
C LEU A 77 -4.77 -0.05 -13.65
N SER A 78 -6.02 0.26 -13.36
CA SER A 78 -7.17 -0.23 -14.11
C SER A 78 -7.80 0.93 -14.87
N GLU A 79 -8.44 0.66 -16.01
CA GLU A 79 -9.26 1.67 -16.69
C GLU A 79 -10.41 2.05 -15.77
N PRO A 80 -10.51 3.34 -15.36
CA PRO A 80 -11.60 3.77 -14.50
C PRO A 80 -12.94 3.69 -15.25
N PRO A 81 -14.04 3.35 -14.58
CA PRO A 81 -15.34 3.47 -15.18
C PRO A 81 -15.60 4.94 -15.59
N PRO A 82 -16.37 5.20 -16.67
CA PRO A 82 -16.57 6.55 -17.19
C PRO A 82 -17.01 7.58 -16.13
N GLY A 83 -17.82 7.15 -15.16
CA GLY A 83 -18.30 8.01 -14.06
C GLY A 83 -17.21 8.44 -13.07
N ALA A 84 -16.08 7.72 -12.99
CA ALA A 84 -14.97 8.05 -12.08
C ALA A 84 -13.89 8.92 -12.74
N LEU A 85 -13.91 9.11 -14.08
CA LEU A 85 -12.86 9.83 -14.78
C LEU A 85 -12.79 11.32 -14.41
N ALA A 86 -13.93 11.96 -14.14
CA ALA A 86 -13.94 13.36 -13.67
C ALA A 86 -13.22 13.50 -12.34
N ALA A 87 -13.54 12.64 -11.37
CA ALA A 87 -12.88 12.63 -10.07
C ALA A 87 -11.38 12.31 -10.17
N ALA A 88 -10.99 11.42 -11.10
CA ALA A 88 -9.59 11.12 -11.36
C ALA A 88 -8.83 12.36 -11.89
N ARG A 89 -9.43 13.11 -12.81
CA ARG A 89 -8.85 14.37 -13.33
C ARG A 89 -8.72 15.42 -12.23
N ASP A 90 -9.80 15.67 -11.49
CA ASP A 90 -9.85 16.68 -10.43
C ASP A 90 -8.83 16.38 -9.32
N ALA A 91 -8.58 15.10 -9.04
CA ALA A 91 -7.55 14.66 -8.11
C ALA A 91 -6.12 14.61 -8.73
N GLY A 92 -5.95 14.98 -10.00
CA GLY A 92 -4.65 14.94 -10.67
C GLY A 92 -4.05 13.53 -10.74
N LEU A 93 -4.89 12.51 -10.95
CA LEU A 93 -4.46 11.13 -11.14
C LEU A 93 -4.17 10.86 -12.62
N THR A 94 -3.27 9.93 -12.89
CA THR A 94 -2.95 9.45 -14.24
C THR A 94 -3.71 8.15 -14.51
N PRO A 95 -4.82 8.16 -15.26
CA PRO A 95 -5.58 6.94 -15.53
C PRO A 95 -4.90 6.07 -16.56
N THR A 96 -5.06 4.77 -16.43
CA THR A 96 -4.80 3.80 -17.48
C THR A 96 -6.02 3.67 -18.38
N LEU A 97 -5.82 3.71 -19.69
CA LEU A 97 -6.87 3.49 -20.70
C LEU A 97 -6.44 2.35 -21.61
N TYR A 98 -7.39 1.56 -22.09
CA TYR A 98 -7.14 0.49 -23.03
C TYR A 98 -8.34 0.20 -23.97
N THR A 99 -9.42 0.98 -23.87
CA THR A 99 -10.57 0.87 -24.76
C THR A 99 -10.78 2.18 -25.51
N LYS A 100 -11.33 2.07 -26.73
CA LYS A 100 -11.77 3.25 -27.52
C LYS A 100 -12.82 4.08 -26.75
N ALA A 101 -13.71 3.40 -26.02
CA ALA A 101 -14.72 4.04 -25.17
C ALA A 101 -14.08 4.79 -23.98
N GLY A 102 -13.07 4.21 -23.33
CA GLY A 102 -12.31 4.86 -22.26
C GLY A 102 -11.61 6.12 -22.74
N VAL A 103 -10.95 6.07 -23.91
CA VAL A 103 -10.32 7.25 -24.51
C VAL A 103 -11.35 8.32 -24.86
N ALA A 104 -12.49 7.95 -25.42
CA ALA A 104 -13.56 8.91 -25.73
C ALA A 104 -14.13 9.56 -24.45
N ALA A 105 -14.36 8.78 -23.40
CA ALA A 105 -14.84 9.28 -22.12
C ALA A 105 -13.80 10.20 -21.44
N ALA A 106 -12.51 9.85 -21.45
CA ALA A 106 -11.43 10.68 -20.92
C ALA A 106 -11.32 12.01 -21.69
N ARG A 107 -11.43 11.96 -23.03
CA ARG A 107 -11.48 13.17 -23.89
C ARG A 107 -12.64 14.10 -23.49
N ALA A 108 -13.84 13.55 -23.29
CA ALA A 108 -15.01 14.33 -22.91
C ALA A 108 -14.83 15.01 -21.56
N VAL A 109 -14.15 14.34 -20.61
CA VAL A 109 -13.80 14.92 -19.30
C VAL A 109 -12.71 15.98 -19.44
N ALA A 110 -11.67 15.73 -20.25
CA ALA A 110 -10.57 16.68 -20.45
C ALA A 110 -10.99 18.03 -21.06
N GLN A 111 -12.09 18.03 -21.82
CA GLN A 111 -12.65 19.22 -22.44
C GLN A 111 -13.58 20.04 -21.55
N ARG A 112 -13.95 19.53 -20.37
CA ARG A 112 -14.75 20.29 -19.40
C ARG A 112 -13.89 21.42 -18.80
N PRO A 113 -14.46 22.62 -18.59
CA PRO A 113 -13.76 23.61 -17.81
C PRO A 113 -13.48 23.03 -16.41
N PRO A 114 -12.36 23.41 -15.76
CA PRO A 114 -12.11 23.04 -14.39
C PRO A 114 -13.30 23.48 -13.54
N PRO A 115 -13.62 22.75 -12.44
CA PRO A 115 -14.62 23.23 -11.51
C PRO A 115 -14.18 24.62 -11.07
N GLY A 116 -14.96 25.64 -11.49
CA GLY A 116 -14.66 27.02 -11.17
C GLY A 116 -14.48 27.16 -9.66
N LEU A 117 -13.71 28.14 -9.21
CA LEU A 117 -13.63 28.60 -7.81
C LEU A 117 -14.97 29.17 -7.30
N ALA A 118 -16.10 28.69 -7.81
CA ALA A 118 -17.42 28.90 -7.32
C ALA A 118 -17.59 27.99 -6.10
N GLY A 119 -17.50 28.59 -4.92
CA GLY A 119 -17.80 28.13 -3.57
C GLY A 119 -18.10 26.65 -3.42
N HIS A 120 -17.30 25.97 -2.63
CA HIS A 120 -17.59 24.62 -2.16
C HIS A 120 -19.05 24.53 -1.71
N PRO A 121 -19.92 23.76 -2.40
CA PRO A 121 -21.13 23.30 -1.76
C PRO A 121 -20.70 22.19 -0.80
N GLY A 122 -20.63 22.59 0.46
CA GLY A 122 -20.82 21.73 1.62
C GLY A 122 -20.10 20.39 1.69
N GLU A 123 -19.25 20.31 2.65
CA GLU A 123 -18.87 19.15 3.47
C GLU A 123 -20.06 18.21 3.82
N ARG A 124 -20.78 17.70 2.86
CA ARG A 124 -21.86 16.74 3.08
C ARG A 124 -21.84 15.71 1.98
N ALA A 125 -21.30 14.55 2.28
CA ALA A 125 -21.70 13.25 1.75
C ALA A 125 -20.61 12.17 1.68
N TRP A 126 -19.38 12.37 2.17
CA TRP A 126 -18.33 11.36 2.02
C TRP A 126 -17.93 10.62 3.30
N CYS A 127 -18.32 11.13 4.50
CA CYS A 127 -18.08 10.41 5.77
C CYS A 127 -19.15 9.37 6.13
N SER A 128 -20.24 9.22 5.36
CA SER A 128 -21.39 8.39 5.78
C SER A 128 -21.48 6.99 5.15
N ARG A 129 -20.55 6.55 4.30
CA ARG A 129 -20.59 5.21 3.72
C ARG A 129 -19.56 4.20 4.24
N ALA A 130 -18.61 4.64 5.06
CA ALA A 130 -17.67 3.73 5.71
C ALA A 130 -18.16 3.17 7.05
N ASN A 131 -19.30 3.64 7.57
CA ASN A 131 -19.88 3.22 8.88
C ASN A 131 -21.37 2.85 8.82
N ALA A 132 -21.90 2.43 7.68
CA ALA A 132 -23.24 1.87 7.60
C ALA A 132 -23.18 0.34 7.71
N GLY A 133 -22.83 -0.14 8.87
CA GLY A 133 -22.98 -1.52 9.31
C GLY A 133 -24.05 -1.59 10.39
N VAL A 134 -25.26 -2.01 10.00
CA VAL A 134 -26.28 -2.69 10.83
C VAL A 134 -26.78 -1.96 12.07
N SER A 135 -27.86 -1.23 11.91
CA SER A 135 -28.83 -0.95 13.00
C SER A 135 -30.05 -1.86 12.82
N GLY A 136 -30.21 -2.83 13.70
CA GLY A 136 -31.47 -3.51 13.96
C GLY A 136 -32.27 -2.77 15.04
N PRO A 137 -33.59 -2.96 15.16
CA PRO A 137 -34.51 -2.02 15.82
C PRO A 137 -34.75 -2.27 17.31
N GLY A 138 -34.85 -1.16 18.00
CA GLY A 138 -35.85 -0.88 19.04
C GLY A 138 -35.75 -1.55 20.39
N THR A 139 -35.69 -0.79 21.44
CA THR A 139 -36.81 -0.54 22.37
C THR A 139 -36.40 0.49 23.39
N SER A 140 -37.41 1.25 23.73
CA SER A 140 -37.56 2.41 24.59
C SER A 140 -37.27 2.23 26.09
N GLU A 141 -37.15 3.41 26.74
CA GLU A 141 -37.44 3.74 28.16
C GLU A 141 -36.34 3.47 29.20
N ALA A 142 -35.85 4.47 29.84
CA ALA A 142 -36.31 5.26 30.98
C ALA A 142 -35.19 6.20 31.46
N ALA A 143 -35.50 7.49 31.47
CA ALA A 143 -35.72 8.37 32.62
C ALA A 143 -34.52 8.66 33.55
N ALA A 144 -34.00 9.88 33.41
CA ALA A 144 -33.93 10.98 34.40
C ALA A 144 -33.38 10.73 35.80
N LEU A 145 -32.36 11.57 36.14
CA LEU A 145 -32.15 12.37 37.37
C LEU A 145 -30.76 12.95 37.28
N ALA A 146 -30.53 14.21 37.00
CA ALA A 146 -30.67 15.41 37.82
C ALA A 146 -29.51 15.64 38.83
N GLU A 147 -28.81 16.76 38.57
CA GLU A 147 -28.28 17.77 39.53
C GLU A 147 -27.11 17.36 40.47
N THR A 148 -26.09 18.10 40.63
CA THR A 148 -25.76 19.50 40.94
C THR A 148 -24.27 19.59 41.24
N GLY A 149 -23.60 20.66 40.90
CA GLY A 149 -22.95 21.60 41.78
C GLY A 149 -21.58 22.05 41.40
N GLN A 150 -21.49 23.34 41.01
CA GLN A 150 -20.54 24.39 41.43
C GLN A 150 -19.08 23.96 41.65
N GLY A 151 -18.04 24.57 41.09
CA GLY A 151 -17.78 25.96 40.78
C GLY A 151 -16.38 26.29 41.29
N ALA A 152 -15.52 26.86 40.50
CA ALA A 152 -14.52 27.84 40.89
C ALA A 152 -13.54 28.17 39.75
N GLU A 153 -13.63 29.34 39.21
CA GLU A 153 -12.56 30.17 38.66
C GLU A 153 -11.93 30.99 39.80
N PRO A 154 -10.89 31.84 39.58
CA PRO A 154 -9.77 31.86 38.62
C PRO A 154 -8.42 32.18 39.30
N ALA A 155 -7.33 32.16 38.55
CA ALA A 155 -6.21 33.05 38.89
C ALA A 155 -5.38 33.40 37.64
N ALA A 156 -5.20 34.69 37.48
CA ALA A 156 -4.55 35.40 36.42
C ALA A 156 -3.03 35.59 36.64
N ALA A 157 -2.41 36.11 35.56
CA ALA A 157 -1.14 36.89 35.48
C ALA A 157 0.13 36.03 35.32
N THR A 158 0.99 36.28 34.35
CA THR A 158 1.78 37.49 34.12
C THR A 158 2.53 37.38 32.79
N GLU A 159 2.50 38.44 32.01
CA GLU A 159 3.53 38.72 30.99
C GLU A 159 4.88 39.06 31.62
N PRO A 160 5.98 38.86 30.92
CA PRO A 160 6.85 40.02 30.69
C PRO A 160 7.48 40.17 29.32
N ALA A 161 7.48 41.42 28.90
CA ALA A 161 8.55 42.23 28.38
C ALA A 161 9.19 41.95 27.01
N ALA A 162 9.10 43.00 26.24
CA ALA A 162 9.71 43.36 24.97
C ALA A 162 11.26 43.24 24.90
N ALA A 163 11.75 42.90 23.70
CA ALA A 163 13.12 43.27 23.29
C ALA A 163 13.13 43.62 21.79
N THR A 164 13.32 44.90 21.59
CA THR A 164 14.13 45.67 20.60
C THR A 164 14.22 45.19 19.14
N GLU A 165 13.70 46.06 18.28
CA GLU A 165 13.96 46.14 16.84
C GLU A 165 15.42 46.56 16.55
N PRO A 166 15.98 46.17 15.40
CA PRO A 166 17.07 46.92 14.77
C PRO A 166 16.61 47.68 13.54
N GLU A 167 16.97 48.90 13.54
CA GLU A 167 17.27 49.97 12.63
C GLU A 167 17.04 49.76 11.11
N GLN A 168 16.18 50.59 10.56
CA GLN A 168 15.95 50.82 9.13
C GLN A 168 17.07 51.67 8.54
N VAL A 169 17.73 51.18 7.48
CA VAL A 169 18.54 52.01 6.57
C VAL A 169 17.71 52.37 5.35
N ALA A 170 17.48 53.66 5.20
CA ALA A 170 16.76 54.26 4.07
C ALA A 170 17.63 54.24 2.79
N ALA A 171 17.05 53.81 1.67
CA ALA A 171 17.58 54.04 0.33
C ALA A 171 16.60 54.94 -0.46
N GLU A 172 17.12 55.94 -1.09
CA GLU A 172 16.42 57.00 -1.81
C GLU A 172 15.70 56.58 -3.09
N PRO A 173 14.69 57.32 -3.59
CA PRO A 173 13.80 56.91 -4.67
C PRO A 173 14.39 57.21 -6.06
N GLY A 174 14.56 56.16 -6.86
CA GLY A 174 14.82 56.28 -8.30
C GLY A 174 13.52 56.49 -9.08
N GLN A 175 13.60 57.40 -10.06
CA GLN A 175 12.54 57.94 -10.91
C GLN A 175 11.63 56.88 -11.56
N ALA A 176 10.32 57.12 -11.47
CA ALA A 176 9.28 56.38 -12.17
C ALA A 176 9.34 56.65 -13.69
N VAL A 177 9.46 55.58 -14.46
CA VAL A 177 9.15 55.55 -15.90
C VAL A 177 7.75 54.99 -16.04
N GLU A 178 6.83 55.78 -16.57
CA GLU A 178 5.46 55.34 -16.86
C GLU A 178 5.49 54.27 -17.96
N PRO A 179 4.78 53.11 -17.80
CA PRO A 179 4.60 52.19 -18.91
C PRO A 179 3.42 52.65 -19.78
N GLU A 180 3.74 52.81 -21.04
CA GLU A 180 2.87 52.96 -22.19
C GLU A 180 1.70 51.98 -22.17
N GLN A 181 0.48 52.44 -22.37
CA GLN A 181 -0.74 51.69 -22.44
C GLN A 181 -0.69 50.72 -23.64
N ALA A 182 -0.37 49.46 -23.42
CA ALA A 182 -0.55 48.38 -24.38
C ALA A 182 -2.01 47.90 -24.31
N GLY A 183 -2.61 47.80 -25.47
CA GLY A 183 -4.03 47.54 -25.72
C GLY A 183 -4.59 46.29 -25.00
N ALA A 184 -5.90 46.36 -24.76
CA ALA A 184 -6.74 45.31 -24.23
C ALA A 184 -6.75 44.08 -25.13
N ASP A 185 -5.84 43.14 -24.91
CA ASP A 185 -6.01 41.78 -25.33
C ASP A 185 -6.85 41.08 -24.27
N GLY A 186 -7.99 40.53 -24.72
CA GLY A 186 -8.91 39.77 -23.89
C GLY A 186 -8.21 38.60 -23.20
N PRO A 187 -8.78 38.01 -22.14
CA PRO A 187 -8.13 36.97 -21.36
C PRO A 187 -7.81 35.79 -22.28
N ALA A 188 -6.54 35.68 -22.66
CA ALA A 188 -6.05 34.43 -23.25
C ALA A 188 -6.36 33.31 -22.24
N ALA A 189 -7.27 32.44 -22.60
CA ALA A 189 -7.60 31.26 -21.81
C ALA A 189 -6.27 30.57 -21.52
N GLN A 190 -5.85 30.59 -20.26
CA GLN A 190 -4.70 29.81 -19.79
C GLN A 190 -5.04 28.36 -20.10
N LEU A 191 -4.46 27.83 -21.19
CA LEU A 191 -4.57 26.42 -21.54
C LEU A 191 -3.93 25.65 -20.38
N GLU A 192 -4.78 25.08 -19.54
CA GLU A 192 -4.31 24.13 -18.52
C GLU A 192 -3.45 23.03 -19.18
N ALA A 193 -2.41 22.59 -18.45
CA ALA A 193 -1.59 21.50 -18.94
C ALA A 193 -2.48 20.28 -19.27
N PRO A 194 -2.26 19.61 -20.40
CA PRO A 194 -3.12 18.50 -20.81
C PRO A 194 -3.08 17.36 -19.80
N TRP A 195 -4.23 16.74 -19.56
CA TRP A 195 -4.36 15.62 -18.63
C TRP A 195 -3.62 14.40 -19.15
N THR A 196 -2.63 13.95 -18.37
CA THR A 196 -1.77 12.81 -18.74
C THR A 196 -2.48 11.48 -18.51
N VAL A 197 -2.47 10.61 -19.54
CA VAL A 197 -3.02 9.26 -19.47
C VAL A 197 -1.98 8.24 -19.92
N HIS A 198 -2.05 7.00 -19.40
CA HIS A 198 -1.26 5.87 -19.88
C HIS A 198 -2.13 4.89 -20.64
N LEU A 199 -1.57 4.25 -21.69
CA LEU A 199 -2.21 3.16 -22.42
C LEU A 199 -1.66 1.82 -21.95
N LYS A 200 -2.54 0.82 -21.79
CA LYS A 200 -2.15 -0.54 -21.43
C LYS A 200 -2.38 -1.49 -22.59
N VAL A 201 -1.37 -2.33 -22.87
CA VAL A 201 -1.41 -3.39 -23.88
C VAL A 201 -1.50 -4.75 -23.19
N ASP A 202 -2.32 -5.64 -23.70
CA ASP A 202 -2.31 -7.05 -23.31
C ASP A 202 -1.30 -7.80 -24.21
N SER A 203 -0.15 -8.08 -23.66
CA SER A 203 0.90 -8.83 -24.35
C SER A 203 0.87 -10.34 -24.05
N GLY A 204 -0.21 -10.82 -23.39
CA GLY A 204 -0.39 -12.25 -23.11
C GLY A 204 -0.86 -12.60 -21.70
N MET A 205 -1.22 -11.63 -20.86
CA MET A 205 -1.83 -11.92 -19.56
C MET A 205 -3.33 -12.21 -19.65
N HIS A 206 -4.00 -11.70 -20.70
CA HIS A 206 -5.41 -11.93 -21.01
C HIS A 206 -6.39 -11.57 -19.89
N ARG A 207 -6.10 -10.48 -19.18
CA ARG A 207 -6.94 -9.97 -18.09
C ARG A 207 -7.50 -8.58 -18.37
N ALA A 208 -6.67 -7.68 -18.87
CA ALA A 208 -7.02 -6.30 -19.18
C ALA A 208 -5.91 -5.67 -20.02
N GLY A 209 -6.26 -4.82 -20.96
CA GLY A 209 -5.35 -4.18 -21.90
C GLY A 209 -5.95 -4.18 -23.30
N ALA A 210 -5.49 -3.28 -24.15
CA ALA A 210 -5.82 -3.31 -25.57
C ALA A 210 -5.10 -4.45 -26.28
N ASP A 211 -5.69 -4.99 -27.31
CA ASP A 211 -4.98 -5.89 -28.21
C ASP A 211 -3.79 -5.17 -28.84
N PRO A 212 -2.65 -5.86 -29.05
CA PRO A 212 -1.45 -5.23 -29.61
C PRO A 212 -1.69 -4.49 -30.92
N GLU A 213 -2.56 -5.01 -31.78
CA GLU A 213 -2.94 -4.44 -33.06
C GLU A 213 -3.80 -3.16 -32.97
N ASP A 214 -4.56 -2.99 -31.88
CA ASP A 214 -5.36 -1.80 -31.60
C ASP A 214 -4.55 -0.62 -31.01
N LEU A 215 -3.34 -0.87 -30.52
CA LEU A 215 -2.54 0.16 -29.84
C LEU A 215 -2.29 1.39 -30.69
N ALA A 216 -1.96 1.21 -31.96
CA ALA A 216 -1.70 2.34 -32.88
C ALA A 216 -2.92 3.26 -33.01
N ALA A 217 -4.12 2.70 -33.10
CA ALA A 217 -5.37 3.47 -33.15
C ALA A 217 -5.65 4.20 -31.85
N LEU A 218 -5.41 3.58 -30.69
CA LEU A 218 -5.56 4.21 -29.38
C LEU A 218 -4.55 5.36 -29.17
N VAL A 219 -3.28 5.17 -29.57
CA VAL A 219 -2.27 6.23 -29.55
C VAL A 219 -2.71 7.41 -30.40
N ALA A 220 -3.20 7.16 -31.63
CA ALA A 220 -3.71 8.22 -32.50
C ALA A 220 -4.91 8.93 -31.88
N ALA A 221 -5.85 8.20 -31.26
CA ALA A 221 -7.02 8.75 -30.62
C ALA A 221 -6.66 9.65 -29.41
N VAL A 222 -5.72 9.24 -28.55
CA VAL A 222 -5.24 10.07 -27.42
C VAL A 222 -4.53 11.31 -27.94
N ARG A 223 -3.64 11.18 -28.94
CA ARG A 223 -2.86 12.31 -29.48
C ARG A 223 -3.69 13.35 -30.22
N SER A 224 -4.80 12.93 -30.84
CA SER A 224 -5.75 13.82 -31.51
C SER A 224 -6.80 14.42 -30.56
N ALA A 225 -6.87 13.96 -29.31
CA ALA A 225 -7.84 14.43 -28.32
C ALA A 225 -7.37 15.72 -27.64
N PRO A 226 -8.04 16.87 -27.85
CA PRO A 226 -7.69 18.10 -27.13
C PRO A 226 -7.79 17.88 -25.62
N GLY A 227 -6.81 18.38 -24.89
CA GLY A 227 -6.75 18.26 -23.41
C GLY A 227 -6.20 16.94 -22.87
N LEU A 228 -5.86 15.96 -23.73
CA LEU A 228 -5.16 14.75 -23.33
C LEU A 228 -3.69 14.76 -23.76
N ALA A 229 -2.83 14.15 -22.92
CA ALA A 229 -1.44 13.84 -23.27
C ALA A 229 -1.15 12.35 -22.99
N LEU A 230 -0.44 11.69 -23.91
CA LEU A 230 0.05 10.34 -23.71
C LEU A 230 1.33 10.41 -22.89
N GLY A 231 1.28 9.97 -21.63
CA GLY A 231 2.42 9.93 -20.70
C GLY A 231 3.16 8.59 -20.67
N GLY A 232 2.49 7.49 -21.01
CA GLY A 232 3.13 6.19 -21.03
C GLY A 232 2.35 5.09 -21.72
N ILE A 233 3.06 4.00 -22.05
CA ILE A 233 2.49 2.76 -22.58
C ILE A 233 3.07 1.61 -21.74
N TRP A 234 2.22 0.66 -21.34
CA TRP A 234 2.64 -0.42 -20.47
C TRP A 234 1.94 -1.75 -20.71
N THR A 235 2.58 -2.80 -20.22
CA THR A 235 2.01 -4.14 -20.13
C THR A 235 2.22 -4.74 -18.74
N HIS A 236 1.72 -5.97 -18.51
CA HIS A 236 1.92 -6.69 -17.26
C HIS A 236 2.36 -8.11 -17.54
N LEU A 237 3.44 -8.52 -16.86
CA LEU A 237 4.02 -9.84 -17.01
C LEU A 237 3.20 -10.86 -16.20
N ALA A 238 2.87 -11.98 -16.81
CA ALA A 238 1.98 -12.98 -16.24
C ALA A 238 2.71 -13.97 -15.33
N VAL A 239 3.94 -14.35 -15.71
CA VAL A 239 4.70 -15.46 -15.08
C VAL A 239 6.17 -15.08 -14.84
N ALA A 240 6.45 -13.79 -14.60
CA ALA A 240 7.83 -13.34 -14.33
C ALA A 240 8.39 -13.88 -13.00
N ASP A 241 7.56 -14.42 -12.15
CA ASP A 241 7.85 -15.07 -10.88
C ASP A 241 8.03 -16.59 -10.99
N GLY A 242 7.81 -17.15 -12.18
CA GLY A 242 7.98 -18.58 -12.44
C GLY A 242 9.43 -19.01 -12.57
N ALA A 243 9.71 -20.27 -12.18
CA ALA A 243 11.05 -20.85 -12.16
C ALA A 243 11.41 -21.59 -13.46
N GLY A 244 10.41 -22.01 -14.24
CA GLY A 244 10.58 -22.88 -15.41
C GLY A 244 11.09 -22.17 -16.66
N GLU A 245 11.66 -22.92 -17.60
CA GLU A 245 12.04 -22.36 -18.90
C GLU A 245 10.83 -21.94 -19.73
N GLU A 246 9.70 -22.60 -19.54
CA GLU A 246 8.42 -22.22 -20.17
C GLU A 246 8.00 -20.81 -19.72
N ASP A 247 8.05 -20.51 -18.41
CA ASP A 247 7.74 -19.21 -17.84
C ASP A 247 8.68 -18.13 -18.35
N ARG A 248 9.99 -18.44 -18.38
CA ARG A 248 11.00 -17.54 -18.93
C ARG A 248 10.78 -17.26 -20.40
N SER A 249 10.48 -18.30 -21.18
CA SER A 249 10.20 -18.18 -22.61
C SER A 249 8.92 -17.35 -22.85
N PHE A 250 7.88 -17.58 -22.05
CA PHE A 250 6.63 -16.84 -22.11
C PHE A 250 6.85 -15.35 -21.77
N THR A 251 7.58 -15.05 -20.71
CA THR A 251 7.91 -13.67 -20.30
C THR A 251 8.67 -12.94 -21.42
N ARG A 252 9.71 -13.58 -22.01
CA ARG A 252 10.41 -13.02 -23.16
C ARG A 252 9.51 -12.80 -24.38
N ARG A 253 8.53 -13.69 -24.62
CA ARG A 253 7.53 -13.51 -25.66
C ARG A 253 6.65 -12.31 -25.40
N GLN A 254 6.15 -12.12 -24.14
CA GLN A 254 5.37 -10.95 -23.76
C GLN A 254 6.11 -9.63 -24.04
N LEU A 255 7.41 -9.57 -23.73
CA LEU A 255 8.25 -8.39 -24.00
C LEU A 255 8.38 -8.14 -25.51
N ARG A 256 8.61 -9.18 -26.32
CA ARG A 256 8.66 -9.01 -27.78
C ARG A 256 7.32 -8.52 -28.38
N VAL A 257 6.19 -9.03 -27.89
CA VAL A 257 4.86 -8.57 -28.31
C VAL A 257 4.67 -7.11 -27.94
N PHE A 258 5.08 -6.72 -26.73
CA PHE A 258 4.99 -5.34 -26.25
C PHE A 258 5.86 -4.39 -27.09
N ASP A 259 7.10 -4.77 -27.38
CA ASP A 259 8.02 -3.99 -28.21
C ASP A 259 7.48 -3.83 -29.65
N ALA A 260 6.98 -4.91 -30.24
CA ALA A 260 6.37 -4.87 -31.57
C ALA A 260 5.11 -3.97 -31.63
N ALA A 261 4.25 -4.05 -30.60
CA ALA A 261 3.08 -3.20 -30.49
C ALA A 261 3.46 -1.71 -30.41
N ILE A 262 4.47 -1.34 -29.60
CA ILE A 262 4.97 0.04 -29.55
C ILE A 262 5.59 0.43 -30.89
N GLY A 263 6.38 -0.46 -31.49
CA GLY A 263 7.05 -0.24 -32.77
C GLY A 263 6.09 0.09 -33.93
N SER A 264 4.86 -0.40 -33.85
CA SER A 264 3.80 -0.10 -34.85
C SER A 264 3.14 1.28 -34.67
N THR A 265 3.44 1.99 -33.58
CA THR A 265 2.80 3.27 -33.26
C THR A 265 3.58 4.48 -33.78
N SER A 266 2.91 5.61 -33.92
CA SER A 266 3.53 6.90 -34.28
C SER A 266 4.40 7.50 -33.17
N VAL A 267 4.54 6.82 -32.04
CA VAL A 267 5.33 7.26 -30.89
C VAL A 267 6.54 6.36 -30.62
N ALA A 268 6.80 5.39 -31.51
CA ALA A 268 8.00 4.57 -31.45
C ALA A 268 9.26 5.45 -31.36
N GLY A 269 10.12 5.20 -30.37
CA GLY A 269 11.38 5.96 -30.18
C GLY A 269 11.21 7.39 -29.66
N ARG A 270 9.98 7.88 -29.40
CA ARG A 270 9.77 9.23 -28.84
C ARG A 270 10.19 9.30 -27.38
N ARG A 271 10.94 10.33 -27.03
CA ARG A 271 11.25 10.68 -25.63
C ARG A 271 10.00 11.25 -24.94
N GLY A 272 9.92 11.04 -23.61
CA GLY A 272 8.85 11.61 -22.78
C GLY A 272 7.58 10.75 -22.70
N ILE A 273 7.54 9.57 -23.35
CA ILE A 273 6.48 8.58 -23.18
C ILE A 273 7.11 7.37 -22.46
N LEU A 274 6.68 7.13 -21.22
CA LEU A 274 7.24 6.08 -20.38
C LEU A 274 6.78 4.70 -20.85
N ARG A 275 7.73 3.81 -21.11
CA ARG A 275 7.45 2.38 -21.34
C ARG A 275 7.67 1.65 -20.03
N HIS A 276 6.75 0.77 -19.65
CA HIS A 276 6.91 -0.01 -18.43
C HIS A 276 6.23 -1.37 -18.48
N ALA A 277 6.96 -2.42 -18.10
CA ALA A 277 6.47 -3.80 -18.12
C ALA A 277 6.63 -4.48 -16.74
N ALA A 278 7.80 -4.35 -16.11
CA ALA A 278 8.17 -5.06 -14.91
C ALA A 278 7.24 -4.75 -13.72
N ASN A 279 6.77 -5.82 -13.07
CA ASN A 279 6.27 -5.86 -11.70
C ASN A 279 7.44 -6.18 -10.74
N SER A 280 7.19 -6.52 -9.46
CA SER A 280 8.25 -6.91 -8.52
C SER A 280 9.11 -8.06 -9.03
N ALA A 281 8.51 -9.11 -9.57
CA ALA A 281 9.23 -10.25 -10.13
C ALA A 281 10.04 -9.87 -11.37
N GLY A 282 9.44 -9.10 -12.26
CA GLY A 282 10.12 -8.55 -13.44
C GLY A 282 11.30 -7.66 -13.06
N ALA A 283 11.20 -6.89 -11.99
CA ALA A 283 12.28 -6.06 -11.45
C ALA A 283 13.48 -6.90 -11.01
N LEU A 284 13.21 -8.00 -10.32
CA LEU A 284 14.25 -8.87 -9.74
C LEU A 284 14.89 -9.82 -10.76
N ALA A 285 14.13 -10.30 -11.75
CA ALA A 285 14.56 -11.40 -12.63
C ALA A 285 14.83 -10.98 -14.08
N TYR A 286 14.31 -9.83 -14.55
CA TYR A 286 14.35 -9.45 -15.96
C TYR A 286 14.81 -7.99 -16.16
N PRO A 287 16.11 -7.68 -16.14
CA PRO A 287 16.60 -6.32 -16.39
C PRO A 287 16.10 -5.73 -17.71
N SER A 288 15.89 -6.56 -18.75
CA SER A 288 15.31 -6.13 -20.03
C SER A 288 13.86 -5.65 -19.94
N ALA A 289 13.16 -5.94 -18.86
CA ALA A 289 11.76 -5.50 -18.63
C ALA A 289 11.67 -4.17 -17.87
N HIS A 290 12.78 -3.58 -17.42
CA HIS A 290 12.77 -2.34 -16.64
C HIS A 290 12.27 -1.16 -17.47
N TYR A 291 12.67 -1.08 -18.75
CA TYR A 291 12.34 0.03 -19.65
C TYR A 291 12.60 1.39 -19.01
N ASP A 292 11.59 2.28 -19.02
CA ASP A 292 11.70 3.63 -18.45
C ASP A 292 11.18 3.71 -17.01
N MET A 293 10.35 2.72 -16.58
CA MET A 293 9.79 2.67 -15.22
C MET A 293 9.44 1.23 -14.80
N VAL A 294 9.71 0.91 -13.54
CA VAL A 294 9.35 -0.37 -12.90
C VAL A 294 8.25 -0.14 -11.87
N ARG A 295 7.27 -1.04 -11.80
CA ARG A 295 6.15 -0.98 -10.85
C ARG A 295 6.33 -2.05 -9.77
N SER A 296 7.02 -1.72 -8.69
CA SER A 296 7.24 -2.65 -7.57
C SER A 296 6.07 -2.64 -6.59
N GLY A 297 5.54 -3.82 -6.31
CA GLY A 297 4.54 -4.08 -5.27
C GLY A 297 5.16 -4.86 -4.12
N ILE A 298 5.00 -6.19 -4.09
CA ILE A 298 5.33 -7.04 -2.94
C ILE A 298 6.78 -6.91 -2.47
N ALA A 299 7.74 -6.70 -3.38
CA ALA A 299 9.15 -6.51 -3.02
C ALA A 299 9.40 -5.21 -2.24
N LEU A 300 8.57 -4.18 -2.45
CA LEU A 300 8.60 -2.94 -1.66
C LEU A 300 8.37 -3.21 -0.16
N TYR A 301 7.55 -4.21 0.14
CA TYR A 301 7.20 -4.64 1.49
C TYR A 301 8.18 -5.69 2.06
N GLY A 302 9.27 -5.98 1.34
CA GLY A 302 10.31 -6.91 1.78
C GLY A 302 9.92 -8.38 1.72
N VAL A 303 8.99 -8.72 0.83
CA VAL A 303 8.51 -10.09 0.65
C VAL A 303 8.81 -10.55 -0.78
N SER A 304 9.29 -11.77 -0.90
CA SER A 304 9.57 -12.37 -2.22
C SER A 304 8.29 -12.55 -3.03
N PRO A 305 8.32 -12.25 -4.35
CA PRO A 305 7.19 -12.53 -5.24
C PRO A 305 6.84 -14.01 -5.37
N SER A 306 7.84 -14.90 -5.25
CA SER A 306 7.68 -16.35 -5.31
C SER A 306 8.87 -17.04 -4.65
N ASP A 307 8.79 -18.36 -4.46
CA ASP A 307 9.88 -19.18 -3.92
C ASP A 307 11.11 -19.13 -4.82
N ALA A 308 10.91 -19.07 -6.12
CA ALA A 308 12.01 -18.98 -7.10
C ALA A 308 12.87 -17.72 -6.95
N LEU A 309 12.31 -16.68 -6.31
CA LEU A 309 12.98 -15.38 -6.12
C LEU A 309 13.36 -15.12 -4.65
N GLU A 310 13.18 -16.08 -3.74
CA GLU A 310 13.54 -15.97 -2.32
C GLU A 310 15.03 -15.63 -2.14
N GLU A 311 15.93 -16.35 -2.84
CA GLU A 311 17.38 -16.14 -2.75
C GLU A 311 17.78 -14.75 -3.27
N VAL A 312 17.21 -14.33 -4.40
CA VAL A 312 17.47 -12.99 -4.96
C VAL A 312 16.98 -11.90 -4.00
N THR A 313 15.80 -12.07 -3.44
CA THR A 313 15.21 -11.15 -2.46
C THR A 313 16.06 -11.05 -1.20
N ALA A 314 16.56 -12.18 -0.68
CA ALA A 314 17.43 -12.25 0.49
C ALA A 314 18.80 -11.62 0.22
N THR A 315 19.41 -11.94 -0.92
CA THR A 315 20.72 -11.39 -1.35
C THR A 315 20.67 -9.87 -1.52
N LEU A 316 19.57 -9.35 -2.07
CA LEU A 316 19.34 -7.90 -2.16
C LEU A 316 19.18 -7.24 -0.80
N GLY A 317 18.87 -8.01 0.26
CA GLY A 317 18.73 -7.50 1.62
C GLY A 317 17.40 -6.82 1.89
N LEU A 318 16.34 -7.22 1.18
CA LEU A 318 15.00 -6.70 1.44
C LEU A 318 14.50 -7.15 2.82
N ARG A 319 13.80 -6.26 3.53
CA ARG A 319 13.34 -6.45 4.91
C ARG A 319 11.82 -6.48 4.97
N PRO A 320 11.18 -7.51 5.57
CA PRO A 320 9.75 -7.49 5.79
C PRO A 320 9.33 -6.25 6.59
N ALA A 321 8.37 -5.50 6.05
CA ALA A 321 7.90 -4.26 6.65
C ALA A 321 6.72 -4.47 7.62
N LEU A 322 6.12 -5.68 7.67
CA LEU A 322 4.97 -5.98 8.49
C LEU A 322 5.27 -7.10 9.48
N SER A 323 4.84 -6.91 10.73
CA SER A 323 4.71 -7.98 11.71
C SER A 323 3.34 -7.91 12.39
N TRP A 324 2.73 -9.09 12.67
CA TRP A 324 1.42 -9.20 13.29
C TRP A 324 1.53 -9.83 14.67
N HIS A 325 1.03 -9.13 15.67
CA HIS A 325 1.17 -9.45 17.08
C HIS A 325 -0.17 -9.57 17.79
N ALA A 326 -0.18 -10.38 18.84
CA ALA A 326 -1.23 -10.45 19.82
C ALA A 326 -0.62 -10.68 21.22
N GLU A 327 -1.45 -10.79 22.23
CA GLU A 327 -1.06 -11.17 23.59
C GLU A 327 -1.94 -12.35 24.05
N VAL A 328 -1.36 -13.22 24.88
CA VAL A 328 -2.10 -14.28 25.54
C VAL A 328 -3.14 -13.66 26.47
N SER A 329 -4.41 -14.02 26.29
CA SER A 329 -5.49 -13.53 27.16
C SER A 329 -5.81 -14.45 28.33
N HIS A 330 -5.61 -15.76 28.16
CA HIS A 330 -5.89 -16.75 29.18
C HIS A 330 -5.03 -18.01 28.99
N VAL A 331 -4.67 -18.67 30.08
CA VAL A 331 -3.94 -19.94 30.07
C VAL A 331 -4.61 -20.94 31.00
N ARG A 332 -4.69 -22.18 30.56
CA ARG A 332 -5.15 -23.31 31.40
C ARG A 332 -4.37 -24.58 31.11
N ARG A 333 -4.23 -25.44 32.10
CA ARG A 333 -3.73 -26.79 31.89
C ARG A 333 -4.88 -27.71 31.53
N LEU A 334 -4.67 -28.53 30.51
CA LEU A 334 -5.60 -29.54 30.06
C LEU A 334 -4.92 -30.92 30.06
N PRO A 335 -5.65 -32.00 30.39
CA PRO A 335 -5.11 -33.36 30.36
C PRO A 335 -4.92 -33.84 28.90
N ALA A 336 -4.12 -34.90 28.74
CA ALA A 336 -4.03 -35.65 27.49
C ALA A 336 -5.44 -36.08 27.02
N GLY A 337 -5.69 -36.05 25.71
CA GLY A 337 -6.97 -36.37 25.12
C GLY A 337 -8.03 -35.25 25.19
N ALA A 338 -7.80 -34.17 25.92
CA ALA A 338 -8.68 -33.01 25.86
C ALA A 338 -8.75 -32.44 24.43
N ARG A 339 -9.94 -31.99 24.03
CA ARG A 339 -10.20 -31.49 22.65
C ARG A 339 -10.69 -30.05 22.71
N PRO A 340 -9.79 -29.07 22.61
CA PRO A 340 -10.14 -27.64 22.66
C PRO A 340 -10.90 -27.17 21.43
N SER A 341 -11.65 -26.06 21.59
CA SER A 341 -12.37 -25.33 20.54
C SER A 341 -13.57 -26.09 19.94
N TYR A 342 -14.21 -25.45 18.94
CA TYR A 342 -15.40 -25.99 18.26
C TYR A 342 -15.09 -27.30 17.52
N GLY A 343 -16.09 -28.15 17.44
CA GLY A 343 -15.99 -29.43 16.74
C GLY A 343 -15.09 -30.45 17.42
N ARG A 344 -14.36 -30.06 18.48
CA ARG A 344 -13.46 -30.97 19.21
C ARG A 344 -12.55 -31.79 18.28
N ALA A 345 -12.03 -31.11 17.24
CA ALA A 345 -11.44 -31.74 16.05
C ALA A 345 -10.19 -32.60 16.36
N ARG A 346 -9.32 -32.15 17.26
CA ARG A 346 -8.05 -32.79 17.56
C ARG A 346 -7.87 -32.99 19.07
N PRO A 347 -7.52 -34.17 19.57
CA PRO A 347 -7.13 -34.37 20.97
C PRO A 347 -5.72 -33.83 21.21
N LEU A 348 -5.47 -33.31 22.40
CA LEU A 348 -4.10 -33.01 22.85
C LEU A 348 -3.32 -34.33 22.98
N PRO A 349 -2.10 -34.43 22.44
CA PRO A 349 -1.29 -35.63 22.49
C PRO A 349 -0.79 -35.95 23.91
N SER A 350 -0.61 -34.96 24.74
CA SER A 350 -0.18 -35.04 26.13
C SER A 350 -0.88 -33.99 26.98
N ALA A 351 -0.72 -34.02 28.29
CA ALA A 351 -1.15 -32.93 29.17
C ALA A 351 -0.34 -31.67 28.82
N ALA A 352 -1.03 -30.56 28.59
CA ALA A 352 -0.42 -29.32 28.08
C ALA A 352 -1.00 -28.08 28.73
N ALA A 353 -0.20 -27.01 28.78
CA ALA A 353 -0.69 -25.66 28.93
C ALA A 353 -1.25 -25.19 27.58
N VAL A 354 -2.44 -24.65 27.61
CA VAL A 354 -3.13 -24.16 26.42
C VAL A 354 -3.42 -22.67 26.59
N ALA A 355 -2.88 -21.87 25.66
CA ALA A 355 -3.05 -20.42 25.66
C ALA A 355 -4.20 -20.01 24.75
N THR A 356 -5.06 -19.12 25.19
CA THR A 356 -6.09 -18.46 24.39
C THR A 356 -5.52 -17.12 23.91
N VAL A 357 -5.65 -16.85 22.62
CA VAL A 357 -5.17 -15.62 21.98
C VAL A 357 -6.34 -14.94 21.27
N PRO A 358 -6.61 -13.64 21.51
CA PRO A 358 -7.74 -12.91 20.96
C PRO A 358 -7.47 -12.47 19.52
N VAL A 359 -7.45 -13.45 18.60
CA VAL A 359 -7.36 -13.27 17.16
C VAL A 359 -8.10 -14.42 16.47
N GLY A 360 -8.87 -14.12 15.43
CA GLY A 360 -9.65 -15.12 14.72
C GLY A 360 -9.85 -14.78 13.24
N TYR A 361 -10.81 -15.47 12.60
CA TYR A 361 -11.01 -15.28 11.16
C TYR A 361 -11.65 -13.92 10.82
N ALA A 362 -12.31 -13.24 11.75
CA ALA A 362 -12.79 -11.88 11.55
C ALA A 362 -11.64 -10.85 11.51
N ASP A 363 -10.45 -11.25 11.94
CA ASP A 363 -9.24 -10.43 11.93
C ASP A 363 -8.35 -10.71 10.72
N GLY A 364 -8.67 -11.80 9.98
CA GLY A 364 -7.90 -12.21 8.81
C GLY A 364 -7.08 -13.50 9.01
N LEU A 365 -7.18 -14.17 10.17
CA LEU A 365 -6.56 -15.49 10.37
C LEU A 365 -7.43 -16.58 9.74
N PRO A 366 -7.03 -17.21 8.62
CA PRO A 366 -7.90 -18.13 7.89
C PRO A 366 -8.34 -19.32 8.74
N ARG A 367 -9.64 -19.66 8.71
CA ARG A 367 -10.17 -20.76 9.50
C ARG A 367 -9.46 -22.09 9.23
N ARG A 368 -9.08 -22.34 7.98
CA ARG A 368 -8.34 -23.53 7.55
C ARG A 368 -6.91 -23.62 8.08
N TYR A 369 -6.37 -22.53 8.69
CA TYR A 369 -5.00 -22.51 9.20
C TYR A 369 -4.74 -23.57 10.26
N PHE A 370 -5.75 -23.92 11.09
CA PHE A 370 -5.66 -25.04 12.03
C PHE A 370 -5.52 -26.39 11.31
N GLU A 371 -6.36 -26.64 10.30
CA GLU A 371 -6.38 -27.92 9.57
C GLU A 371 -5.08 -28.10 8.77
N ALA A 372 -4.53 -27.01 8.27
CA ALA A 372 -3.27 -26.96 7.54
C ALA A 372 -2.02 -27.12 8.45
N GLY A 373 -2.20 -27.23 9.77
CA GLY A 373 -1.06 -27.38 10.70
C GLY A 373 -0.40 -26.06 11.09
N GLY A 374 -1.15 -24.96 11.01
CA GLY A 374 -0.66 -23.61 11.32
C GLY A 374 -0.12 -23.48 12.74
N THR A 375 0.86 -22.59 12.89
CA THR A 375 1.54 -22.29 14.16
C THR A 375 1.56 -20.79 14.43
N VAL A 376 1.83 -20.41 15.68
CA VAL A 376 2.18 -19.06 16.09
C VAL A 376 3.46 -19.11 16.92
N LEU A 377 4.11 -17.96 17.16
CA LEU A 377 5.27 -17.93 18.05
C LEU A 377 4.84 -17.46 19.45
N ILE A 378 5.23 -18.20 20.46
CA ILE A 378 5.11 -17.84 21.88
C ILE A 378 6.40 -18.25 22.58
N GLY A 379 7.06 -17.35 23.30
CA GLY A 379 8.32 -17.59 23.97
C GLY A 379 9.46 -17.98 23.02
N GLY A 380 9.48 -17.44 21.81
CA GLY A 380 10.50 -17.72 20.78
C GLY A 380 10.40 -19.11 20.15
N ARG A 381 9.26 -19.78 20.27
CA ARG A 381 9.03 -21.14 19.72
C ARG A 381 7.76 -21.21 18.89
N HIS A 382 7.79 -22.03 17.83
CA HIS A 382 6.60 -22.37 17.08
C HIS A 382 5.66 -23.22 17.94
N ARG A 383 4.42 -22.77 18.09
CA ARG A 383 3.36 -23.44 18.86
C ARG A 383 2.19 -23.75 17.93
N PRO A 384 1.77 -25.03 17.83
CA PRO A 384 0.65 -25.40 16.98
C PRO A 384 -0.68 -24.91 17.57
N LEU A 385 -1.65 -24.64 16.71
CA LEU A 385 -3.02 -24.43 17.15
C LEU A 385 -3.58 -25.73 17.74
N ALA A 386 -4.20 -25.63 18.91
CA ALA A 386 -4.81 -26.78 19.62
C ALA A 386 -6.24 -27.10 19.14
N GLY A 387 -6.87 -26.22 18.37
CA GLY A 387 -8.22 -26.38 17.86
C GLY A 387 -8.55 -25.39 16.75
N VAL A 388 -9.73 -25.55 16.14
CA VAL A 388 -10.15 -24.73 15.00
C VAL A 388 -10.14 -23.24 15.33
N VAL A 389 -9.75 -22.42 14.37
CA VAL A 389 -9.83 -20.96 14.46
C VAL A 389 -11.29 -20.55 14.56
N THR A 390 -11.62 -19.71 15.56
CA THR A 390 -12.96 -19.17 15.75
C THR A 390 -13.03 -17.73 15.21
N MET A 391 -14.16 -17.06 15.36
CA MET A 391 -14.34 -15.69 14.86
C MET A 391 -13.30 -14.75 15.46
N ASP A 392 -13.08 -14.82 16.78
CA ASP A 392 -12.34 -13.83 17.55
C ASP A 392 -11.18 -14.43 18.36
N GLN A 393 -10.99 -15.74 18.37
CA GLN A 393 -9.99 -16.39 19.22
C GLN A 393 -9.41 -17.66 18.58
N ILE A 394 -8.15 -17.91 18.93
CA ILE A 394 -7.50 -19.21 18.74
C ILE A 394 -7.05 -19.79 20.07
N VAL A 395 -6.84 -21.10 20.07
CA VAL A 395 -6.29 -21.86 21.20
C VAL A 395 -4.99 -22.50 20.75
N VAL A 396 -3.93 -22.29 21.50
CA VAL A 396 -2.54 -22.66 21.15
C VAL A 396 -2.02 -23.69 22.13
N ASP A 397 -1.46 -24.79 21.65
CA ASP A 397 -0.79 -25.82 22.47
C ASP A 397 0.64 -25.35 22.81
N CYS A 398 0.87 -25.08 24.07
CA CYS A 398 2.18 -24.68 24.60
C CYS A 398 2.98 -25.84 25.23
N GLY A 399 2.44 -27.05 25.23
CA GLY A 399 3.08 -28.24 25.81
C GLY A 399 3.30 -28.08 27.33
N SER A 400 4.53 -28.36 27.77
CA SER A 400 4.93 -28.17 29.17
C SER A 400 5.17 -26.71 29.57
N ASP A 401 5.42 -25.82 28.60
CA ASP A 401 5.68 -24.41 28.86
C ASP A 401 4.37 -23.69 29.22
N VAL A 402 4.42 -22.87 30.25
CA VAL A 402 3.26 -22.16 30.77
C VAL A 402 3.45 -20.65 30.51
N PRO A 403 2.95 -20.12 29.39
CA PRO A 403 2.99 -18.69 29.19
C PRO A 403 2.09 -17.98 30.20
N ALA A 404 2.35 -16.69 30.43
CA ALA A 404 1.50 -15.84 31.25
C ALA A 404 0.50 -15.07 30.37
N ALA A 405 -0.62 -14.61 30.96
CA ALA A 405 -1.46 -13.61 30.33
C ALA A 405 -0.65 -12.34 30.11
N GLY A 406 -0.77 -11.75 28.92
CA GLY A 406 0.04 -10.61 28.48
C GLY A 406 1.32 -11.00 27.71
N ASP A 407 1.71 -12.28 27.70
CA ASP A 407 2.86 -12.72 26.90
C ASP A 407 2.60 -12.47 25.41
N ARG A 408 3.64 -11.95 24.72
CA ARG A 408 3.57 -11.64 23.30
C ARG A 408 3.44 -12.90 22.45
N VAL A 409 2.48 -12.89 21.56
CA VAL A 409 2.26 -13.87 20.50
C VAL A 409 2.60 -13.22 19.16
N VAL A 410 3.38 -13.91 18.33
CA VAL A 410 3.67 -13.43 16.97
C VAL A 410 2.97 -14.35 15.97
N LEU A 411 2.09 -13.74 15.17
CA LEU A 411 1.38 -14.41 14.08
C LEU A 411 2.16 -14.32 12.77
N LEU A 412 2.78 -13.16 12.52
CA LEU A 412 3.74 -12.93 11.44
C LEU A 412 4.89 -12.09 12.00
N GLY A 413 6.13 -12.46 11.70
CA GLY A 413 7.31 -11.74 12.16
C GLY A 413 8.33 -12.62 12.87
N GLN A 414 9.04 -12.06 13.84
CA GLN A 414 10.15 -12.72 14.55
C GLN A 414 9.97 -12.58 16.06
N GLN A 415 10.35 -13.66 16.79
CA GLN A 415 10.45 -13.65 18.25
C GLN A 415 11.69 -14.46 18.66
N GLY A 416 12.72 -13.78 19.19
CA GLY A 416 14.04 -14.38 19.38
C GLY A 416 14.65 -14.80 18.05
N SER A 417 15.08 -16.06 17.95
CA SER A 417 15.60 -16.65 16.71
C SER A 417 14.51 -17.24 15.81
N ALA A 418 13.29 -17.45 16.31
CA ALA A 418 12.19 -18.03 15.55
C ALA A 418 11.53 -16.98 14.66
N ARG A 419 11.16 -17.40 13.45
CA ARG A 419 10.47 -16.56 12.46
C ARG A 419 9.23 -17.27 11.93
N LEU A 420 8.22 -16.47 11.58
CA LEU A 420 7.01 -16.91 10.90
C LEU A 420 6.65 -15.86 9.84
N ARG A 421 6.97 -16.14 8.57
CA ARG A 421 6.86 -15.20 7.46
C ARG A 421 5.51 -15.34 6.75
N ALA A 422 5.14 -14.34 5.98
CA ALA A 422 3.96 -14.42 5.11
C ALA A 422 4.09 -15.56 4.07
N THR A 423 5.31 -15.85 3.60
CA THR A 423 5.60 -17.00 2.71
C THR A 423 5.39 -18.33 3.43
N ASP A 424 5.75 -18.45 4.72
CA ASP A 424 5.51 -19.68 5.49
C ASP A 424 4.01 -19.95 5.66
N TRP A 425 3.21 -18.91 5.88
CA TRP A 425 1.74 -19.04 5.89
C TRP A 425 1.20 -19.42 4.52
N ALA A 426 1.72 -18.79 3.47
CA ALA A 426 1.32 -19.07 2.10
C ALA A 426 1.53 -20.56 1.76
N HIS A 427 2.70 -21.13 2.07
CA HIS A 427 2.99 -22.55 1.91
C HIS A 427 2.03 -23.43 2.73
N THR A 428 1.84 -23.08 4.01
CA THR A 428 0.93 -23.83 4.91
C THR A 428 -0.50 -23.85 4.36
N LEU A 429 -0.95 -22.75 3.77
CA LEU A 429 -2.31 -22.57 3.28
C LEU A 429 -2.50 -22.95 1.81
N GLY A 430 -1.44 -23.23 1.06
CA GLY A 430 -1.50 -23.45 -0.39
C GLY A 430 -1.95 -22.21 -1.15
N THR A 431 -1.40 -21.04 -0.80
CA THR A 431 -1.70 -19.75 -1.42
C THR A 431 -0.42 -18.93 -1.64
N ILE A 432 -0.52 -17.62 -1.80
CA ILE A 432 0.58 -16.69 -2.01
C ILE A 432 0.67 -15.64 -0.89
N ALA A 433 1.88 -15.15 -0.61
CA ALA A 433 2.11 -14.17 0.44
C ALA A 433 1.29 -12.86 0.25
N TYR A 434 0.94 -12.51 -0.97
CA TYR A 434 0.05 -11.38 -1.29
C TYR A 434 -1.32 -11.51 -0.62
N GLU A 435 -1.94 -12.70 -0.72
CA GLU A 435 -3.24 -12.98 -0.12
C GLU A 435 -3.16 -12.94 1.41
N VAL A 436 -2.09 -13.50 1.98
CA VAL A 436 -1.86 -13.49 3.45
C VAL A 436 -1.81 -12.05 3.96
N LEU A 437 -1.01 -11.17 3.34
CA LEU A 437 -0.86 -9.79 3.78
C LEU A 437 -2.14 -8.96 3.58
N CYS A 438 -2.76 -9.06 2.41
CA CYS A 438 -3.99 -8.34 2.10
C CYS A 438 -5.20 -8.86 2.90
N GLY A 439 -5.12 -10.10 3.40
CA GLY A 439 -6.18 -10.74 4.19
C GLY A 439 -6.29 -10.23 5.63
N ILE A 440 -5.27 -9.53 6.16
CA ILE A 440 -5.34 -8.96 7.51
C ILE A 440 -6.42 -7.88 7.55
N GLY A 441 -7.49 -8.12 8.30
CA GLY A 441 -8.70 -7.31 8.31
C GLY A 441 -8.51 -5.91 8.91
N PRO A 442 -9.46 -4.99 8.65
CA PRO A 442 -9.39 -3.62 9.17
C PRO A 442 -9.63 -3.52 10.68
N ARG A 443 -10.12 -4.59 11.32
CA ARG A 443 -10.24 -4.68 12.79
C ARG A 443 -8.89 -4.67 13.50
N VAL A 444 -7.82 -5.08 12.82
CA VAL A 444 -6.46 -5.13 13.39
C VAL A 444 -5.83 -3.75 13.25
N PRO A 445 -5.54 -3.04 14.33
CA PRO A 445 -4.90 -1.72 14.26
C PRO A 445 -3.51 -1.81 13.60
N ARG A 446 -3.18 -0.85 12.72
CA ARG A 446 -1.83 -0.67 12.16
C ARG A 446 -1.08 0.36 12.97
N VAL A 447 0.00 -0.05 13.61
CA VAL A 447 0.91 0.80 14.37
C VAL A 447 2.14 1.06 13.51
N VAL A 448 2.31 2.30 13.09
CA VAL A 448 3.49 2.70 12.30
C VAL A 448 4.67 2.82 13.24
N VAL A 449 5.76 2.14 12.91
CA VAL A 449 7.05 2.22 13.62
C VAL A 449 8.14 2.62 12.62
N ASP A 450 9.17 3.32 13.11
CA ASP A 450 10.33 3.73 12.31
C ASP A 450 11.59 3.19 13.01
N ARG A 451 12.00 1.97 12.62
CA ARG A 451 13.15 1.29 13.22
C ARG A 451 14.41 1.58 12.41
N ASP A 452 15.00 2.76 12.62
CA ASP A 452 16.28 3.06 11.97
C ASP A 452 17.34 2.05 12.48
N VAL A 453 18.12 1.46 11.54
CA VAL A 453 19.06 0.36 11.79
C VAL A 453 20.19 0.74 12.78
N ARG A 454 20.32 2.03 13.10
CA ARG A 454 21.32 2.53 14.05
C ARG A 454 21.02 2.24 15.54
N SER A 455 19.83 1.76 15.87
CA SER A 455 19.44 1.44 17.26
C SER A 455 19.61 -0.02 17.66
N ALA A 456 20.10 -0.88 16.79
CA ALA A 456 20.45 -2.27 17.13
C ALA A 456 21.94 -2.39 17.53
N GLN A 457 22.41 -1.57 18.47
CA GLN A 457 23.61 -1.93 19.24
C GLN A 457 23.24 -3.03 20.24
N PRO A 458 24.00 -4.12 20.35
CA PRO A 458 23.80 -5.09 21.41
C PRO A 458 23.99 -4.37 22.74
N VAL A 459 22.97 -4.43 23.59
CA VAL A 459 23.07 -4.02 24.99
C VAL A 459 24.23 -4.77 25.62
N GLY A 460 25.16 -4.02 26.18
CA GLY A 460 26.42 -4.25 26.76
C GLY A 460 26.77 -5.66 27.24
N ALA A 461 27.90 -6.13 26.81
CA ALA A 461 28.74 -6.94 27.66
C ALA A 461 29.16 -6.05 28.85
N GLU A 462 28.56 -6.28 30.00
CA GLU A 462 29.09 -5.79 31.25
C GLU A 462 30.52 -6.32 31.39
N GLN A 463 31.47 -5.40 31.39
CA GLN A 463 32.84 -5.69 31.77
C GLN A 463 32.81 -6.08 33.25
N GLU A 464 32.94 -7.38 33.53
CA GLU A 464 33.50 -7.83 34.80
C GLU A 464 34.95 -7.34 34.84
N GLY A 465 35.18 -6.29 35.61
CA GLY A 465 36.48 -5.73 35.95
C GLY A 465 36.84 -6.06 37.39
N GLY A 466 37.89 -6.85 37.56
CA GLY A 466 38.85 -7.03 38.57
C GLY A 466 38.63 -6.73 40.04
#